data_594019086ecca9463a59d55fd70c336a
#
_entry.id   594019086ecca9463a59d55fd70c336a
#
_cell.length_a   1.000
_cell.length_b   1.000
_cell.length_c   1.000
_cell.angle_alpha   90.00
_cell.angle_beta   90.00
_cell.angle_gamma   90.00
#
_symmetry.space_group_name_H-M   'P 1'
#
loop_
_entity.id
_entity.type
_entity.pdbx_description
1 polymer ?
#
loop_
_entity_poly.entity_id
_entity_poly.type
_entity_poly.pdbx_seq_one_letter_code
_entity_poly.pdbx_strand_id
1 'polypeptide(L)'
;MVAQQIAYGLIPGALILLVVGTALGQGMPTFKSEQAARRHCPADTVVWLNTSSASYHYKGDPWYGRTQRGTYVCKVEADKDGMSEWKSSK
;
A
#
# COMPACT_ATOMS: atom_id res chain seq x y z
N MET A 1 33.83 17.48 -30.74
CA MET A 1 33.25 17.20 -30.62
C MET A 1 32.45 16.85 -29.85
N VAL A 2 32.95 17.21 -29.97
CA VAL A 2 32.09 16.81 -29.42
C VAL A 2 31.25 16.57 -28.73
N ALA A 3 31.46 16.70 -28.78
CA ALA A 3 30.53 16.40 -28.26
C ALA A 3 29.80 16.13 -27.60
N GLN A 4 29.93 16.21 -27.71
CA GLN A 4 29.20 15.89 -27.23
C GLN A 4 28.48 15.52 -26.63
N GLN A 5 28.74 15.65 -26.72
CA GLN A 5 28.05 15.23 -26.23
C GLN A 5 27.36 14.91 -25.58
N ILE A 6 27.76 14.99 -25.62
CA ILE A 6 27.03 14.59 -25.10
C ILE A 6 26.14 14.47 -24.48
N ALA A 7 26.28 14.59 -24.53
CA ALA A 7 25.36 14.43 -24.07
C ALA A 7 24.60 14.17 -23.58
N TYR A 8 24.88 14.19 -23.71
CA TYR A 8 24.12 13.67 -23.37
C TYR A 8 23.38 13.28 -22.74
N GLY A 9 23.48 13.39 -22.86
CA GLY A 9 22.84 12.91 -22.57
C GLY A 9 22.60 12.64 -21.53
N LEU A 10 23.12 12.81 -21.49
CA LEU A 10 22.97 12.31 -20.63
C LEU A 10 21.97 12.24 -19.91
N ILE A 11 22.17 12.68 -20.17
CA ILE A 11 21.40 12.50 -19.71
C ILE A 11 20.37 11.82 -19.19
N PRO A 12 20.17 11.41 -19.23
CA PRO A 12 19.27 10.41 -18.83
C PRO A 12 19.21 10.24 -17.36
N GLY A 13 20.09 10.71 -16.68
CA GLY A 13 20.11 10.53 -15.25
C GLY A 13 18.85 10.95 -14.57
N ALA A 14 18.20 11.89 -15.11
CA ALA A 14 16.99 12.40 -14.52
C ALA A 14 15.92 11.35 -14.40
N LEU A 15 15.95 10.41 -15.27
CA LEU A 15 14.95 9.36 -15.26
C LEU A 15 14.95 8.57 -14.00
N ILE A 16 16.11 8.32 -13.51
CA ILE A 16 16.27 7.52 -12.34
C ILE A 16 15.64 8.18 -11.14
N LEU A 17 15.75 9.47 -11.09
CA LEU A 17 15.24 10.21 -9.99
C LEU A 17 13.76 10.07 -9.86
N LEU A 18 13.09 10.02 -10.96
CA LEU A 18 11.65 9.90 -10.94
C LEU A 18 11.22 8.63 -10.28
N VAL A 19 11.94 7.58 -10.58
CA VAL A 19 11.60 6.30 -10.02
C VAL A 19 11.73 6.32 -8.51
N VAL A 20 12.78 6.90 -8.05
CA VAL A 20 13.02 6.98 -6.64
C VAL A 20 11.92 7.78 -5.96
N GLY A 21 11.58 8.88 -6.57
CA GLY A 21 10.56 9.73 -6.00
C GLY A 21 9.23 9.03 -5.85
N THR A 22 8.87 8.23 -6.82
CA THR A 22 7.60 7.54 -6.72
C THR A 22 7.60 6.47 -5.68
N ALA A 23 8.75 5.89 -5.40
CA ALA A 23 8.81 4.85 -4.41
C ALA A 23 8.63 5.40 -3.00
N LEU A 24 9.03 6.63 -2.81
CA LEU A 24 8.92 7.25 -1.50
C LEU A 24 7.49 7.72 -1.28
N GLY A 25 7.00 7.56 -0.11
CA GLY A 25 5.71 8.04 0.24
C GLY A 25 4.56 7.19 -0.24
N GLN A 26 4.88 6.06 -0.81
CA GLN A 26 3.84 5.13 -1.19
C GLN A 26 3.45 4.34 0.02
N GLY A 27 2.24 4.36 0.40
CA GLY A 27 1.77 3.47 1.43
C GLY A 27 1.56 2.09 0.84
N MET A 28 0.98 1.22 1.61
CA MET A 28 0.62 -0.09 1.11
C MET A 28 -0.48 0.04 0.08
N PRO A 29 -0.62 -0.91 -0.82
CA PRO A 29 -1.74 -0.93 -1.75
C PRO A 29 -3.07 -1.06 -1.02
N THR A 30 -4.05 -0.31 -1.46
CA THR A 30 -5.39 -0.36 -0.89
C THR A 30 -6.39 -0.67 -1.99
N PHE A 31 -7.51 -1.26 -1.61
CA PHE A 31 -8.47 -1.76 -2.57
C PHE A 31 -9.89 -1.43 -2.16
N LYS A 32 -10.74 -1.18 -3.14
CA LYS A 32 -12.13 -0.85 -2.87
C LYS A 32 -13.00 -2.07 -2.66
N SER A 33 -12.49 -3.24 -2.99
CA SER A 33 -13.25 -4.47 -2.77
C SER A 33 -12.34 -5.56 -2.26
N GLU A 34 -12.94 -6.47 -1.52
CA GLU A 34 -12.24 -7.64 -1.03
C GLU A 34 -11.66 -8.43 -2.19
N GLN A 35 -12.41 -8.54 -3.26
CA GLN A 35 -11.99 -9.29 -4.43
C GLN A 35 -10.74 -8.73 -5.07
N ALA A 36 -10.68 -7.40 -5.17
CA ALA A 36 -9.51 -6.76 -5.75
C ALA A 36 -8.27 -7.01 -4.89
N ALA A 37 -8.42 -6.94 -3.57
CA ALA A 37 -7.32 -7.22 -2.67
C ALA A 37 -6.89 -8.67 -2.80
N ARG A 38 -7.85 -9.56 -2.90
CA ARG A 38 -7.55 -10.98 -3.01
C ARG A 38 -6.79 -11.31 -4.30
N ARG A 39 -7.07 -10.61 -5.37
CA ARG A 39 -6.33 -10.81 -6.60
C ARG A 39 -4.89 -10.32 -6.49
N HIS A 40 -4.68 -9.29 -5.71
CA HIS A 40 -3.35 -8.74 -5.49
C HIS A 40 -2.51 -9.67 -4.61
N CYS A 41 -3.13 -10.25 -3.60
CA CYS A 41 -2.40 -11.11 -2.66
C CYS A 41 -3.15 -12.42 -2.43
N PRO A 42 -3.17 -13.30 -3.43
CA PRO A 42 -3.99 -14.51 -3.34
C PRO A 42 -3.57 -15.47 -2.23
N ALA A 43 -2.34 -15.38 -1.78
CA ALA A 43 -1.85 -16.27 -0.73
C ALA A 43 -1.88 -15.63 0.65
N ASP A 44 -2.35 -14.41 0.76
CA ASP A 44 -2.38 -13.71 2.03
C ASP A 44 -3.83 -13.56 2.49
N THR A 45 -3.99 -13.06 3.70
CA THR A 45 -5.31 -12.76 4.24
C THR A 45 -5.67 -11.33 3.91
N VAL A 46 -6.88 -11.13 3.39
CA VAL A 46 -7.39 -9.79 3.16
C VAL A 46 -8.05 -9.35 4.46
N VAL A 47 -7.74 -8.14 4.88
CA VAL A 47 -8.31 -7.56 6.09
C VAL A 47 -8.90 -6.19 5.77
N TRP A 48 -9.75 -5.70 6.66
CA TRP A 48 -10.36 -4.39 6.52
C TRP A 48 -9.62 -3.41 7.41
N LEU A 49 -8.99 -2.42 6.83
CA LEU A 49 -8.24 -1.42 7.57
C LEU A 49 -9.11 -0.22 7.87
N ASN A 50 -9.25 0.09 9.16
CA ASN A 50 -9.85 1.34 9.58
C ASN A 50 -8.76 2.39 9.51
N THR A 51 -8.86 3.29 8.54
CA THR A 51 -7.79 4.24 8.31
C THR A 51 -7.71 5.33 9.38
N SER A 52 -8.78 5.51 10.15
CA SER A 52 -8.75 6.49 11.23
C SER A 52 -7.92 6.02 12.41
N SER A 53 -7.88 4.73 12.65
CA SER A 53 -7.18 4.19 13.82
C SER A 53 -5.94 3.37 13.47
N ALA A 54 -5.71 3.14 12.20
CA ALA A 54 -4.61 2.31 11.74
C ALA A 54 -4.71 0.88 12.29
N SER A 55 -5.93 0.41 12.49
CA SER A 55 -6.16 -0.94 12.95
C SER A 55 -7.00 -1.70 11.94
N TYR A 56 -6.78 -2.99 11.83
CA TYR A 56 -7.50 -3.79 10.85
C TYR A 56 -8.30 -4.91 11.49
N HIS A 57 -9.34 -5.32 10.78
CA HIS A 57 -10.29 -6.32 11.23
C HIS A 57 -10.30 -7.49 10.28
N TYR A 58 -10.45 -8.68 10.83
CA TYR A 58 -10.57 -9.90 10.03
C TYR A 58 -12.00 -10.09 9.59
N LYS A 59 -12.17 -10.80 8.50
CA LYS A 59 -13.49 -11.17 8.05
C LYS A 59 -14.17 -11.98 9.14
N GLY A 60 -15.41 -11.66 9.42
CA GLY A 60 -16.11 -12.26 10.53
C GLY A 60 -16.24 -11.32 11.72
N ASP A 61 -15.37 -10.35 11.79
CA ASP A 61 -15.45 -9.32 12.82
C ASP A 61 -16.62 -8.38 12.45
N PRO A 62 -17.41 -7.92 13.41
CA PRO A 62 -18.53 -7.03 13.11
C PRO A 62 -18.15 -5.75 12.37
N TRP A 63 -16.90 -5.32 12.50
CA TRP A 63 -16.45 -4.08 11.87
C TRP A 63 -15.84 -4.28 10.50
N TYR A 64 -15.70 -5.51 10.05
CA TYR A 64 -15.13 -5.78 8.74
C TYR A 64 -16.00 -5.15 7.65
N GLY A 65 -15.39 -4.25 6.88
CA GLY A 65 -16.09 -3.56 5.83
C GLY A 65 -17.09 -2.53 6.30
N ARG A 66 -17.09 -2.21 7.60
CA ARG A 66 -18.18 -1.39 8.15
C ARG A 66 -17.77 -0.13 8.89
N THR A 67 -16.48 0.16 8.93
CA THR A 67 -16.09 1.42 9.55
C THR A 67 -16.30 2.55 8.54
N GLN A 68 -16.51 3.74 9.04
CA GLN A 68 -16.79 4.89 8.21
C GLN A 68 -15.65 5.18 7.24
N ARG A 69 -14.44 5.01 7.69
CA ARG A 69 -13.27 5.19 6.84
C ARG A 69 -12.49 3.90 6.83
N GLY A 70 -12.35 3.32 5.67
CA GLY A 70 -11.63 2.08 5.60
C GLY A 70 -11.38 1.63 4.18
N THR A 71 -10.59 0.58 4.07
CA THR A 71 -10.21 0.03 2.79
C THR A 71 -9.78 -1.41 2.99
N TYR A 72 -9.82 -2.20 1.94
CA TYR A 72 -9.32 -3.57 2.01
C TYR A 72 -7.82 -3.56 1.73
N VAL A 73 -7.09 -4.31 2.52
CA VAL A 73 -5.64 -4.40 2.37
C VAL A 73 -5.21 -5.84 2.62
N CYS A 74 -3.99 -6.15 2.25
CA CYS A 74 -3.39 -7.45 2.52
C CYS A 74 -2.69 -7.39 3.86
N LYS A 75 -2.90 -8.40 4.68
CA LYS A 75 -2.41 -8.39 6.06
C LYS A 75 -0.90 -8.18 6.15
N VAL A 76 -0.13 -8.89 5.36
CA VAL A 76 1.32 -8.79 5.43
C VAL A 76 1.77 -7.37 5.11
N GLU A 77 1.17 -6.78 4.11
CA GLU A 77 1.51 -5.40 3.74
C GLU A 77 1.10 -4.43 4.82
N ALA A 78 -0.05 -4.66 5.43
CA ALA A 78 -0.52 -3.81 6.52
C ALA A 78 0.42 -3.88 7.72
N ASP A 79 0.84 -5.09 8.07
CA ASP A 79 1.77 -5.28 9.18
C ASP A 79 3.09 -4.57 8.92
N LYS A 80 3.60 -4.68 7.71
CA LYS A 80 4.85 -4.01 7.35
C LYS A 80 4.73 -2.51 7.39
N ASP A 81 3.54 -2.01 7.14
CA ASP A 81 3.31 -0.57 7.12
C ASP A 81 2.91 -0.03 8.49
N GLY A 82 3.02 -0.84 9.52
CA GLY A 82 2.80 -0.39 10.89
C GLY A 82 1.37 -0.47 11.38
N MET A 83 0.48 -1.06 10.60
CA MET A 83 -0.90 -1.25 11.06
C MET A 83 -0.97 -2.40 12.05
N SER A 84 -1.95 -2.39 12.91
CA SER A 84 -2.11 -3.42 13.91
C SER A 84 -3.48 -4.02 13.89
N GLU A 85 -3.57 -5.25 14.31
CA GLU A 85 -4.83 -5.92 14.45
C GLU A 85 -5.67 -5.23 15.54
N TRP A 86 -6.93 -4.95 15.24
CA TRP A 86 -7.83 -4.37 16.22
C TRP A 86 -8.12 -5.37 17.33
N LYS A 87 -8.06 -4.91 18.55
CA LYS A 87 -8.36 -5.76 19.68
C LYS A 87 -9.42 -5.11 20.53
N SER A 88 -10.38 -5.92 20.92
CA SER A 88 -11.43 -5.45 21.77
C SER A 88 -10.88 -5.03 23.11
N SER A 89 -11.30 -3.88 23.57
CA SER A 89 -10.87 -3.45 24.88
C SER A 89 -11.82 -4.03 25.91
N LYS A 90 -11.28 -4.48 26.99
CA LYS A 90 -12.10 -5.13 28.00
C LYS A 90 -11.96 -4.48 29.32
#